data_73aadcafa0704acea61585590e362bcc
#
_entry.id   73aadcafa0704acea61585590e362bcc
#
_cell.length_a   1.000
_cell.length_b   1.000
_cell.length_c   1.000
_cell.angle_alpha   90.00
_cell.angle_beta   90.00
_cell.angle_gamma   90.00
#
_symmetry.space_group_name_H-M   'P 1'
#
loop_
_entity.id
_entity.type
_entity.pdbx_description
1 polymer ?
#
loop_
_entity_poly.entity_id
_entity_poly.type
_entity_poly.pdbx_seq_one_letter_code
_entity_poly.pdbx_strand_id
1 'polypeptide(L)'
;MAKDRPVYMGPRLRRLRRELGLTQADMAADLEISASYVALLERNQRPLTADMLLRLARTYKLDMAQVAGDGGAEQTARLGAVLKDPMFADIDLPPLASEDVAVNYPGVTEALLRLYTAYREEHLALADRGVAREDAPEAPDPVAEARRFLAARRNSFPLLDDAAEQLAGEAEAAGGLAAWLKARHNLRVRRLPSDVMAGSVRRLDRHRDAVLLDDALDGASAQFQLALQIAYLDMRKSFDALLKDGQFSGASGRRLTLRALAGYGAAALLMPYGAFAKAVEARAYDVEALSRQFGTSFEQTAHRLTTLQKPGQERVPFFFLRVDPAGNVSKRLDGAGFPFARHGGSCPLWSVHRAFERPREVITQWLELPDGQRFFSIARTVTAGGGAWGAPRVERAIALACAAEHAHRLVYARAMGPSDPTPIGVTCRLCHRTQCMARSAPPIGREMLPDDHRRTRAPFGFADG
;
A
#
# COMPACT_ATOMS: atom_id res chain seq x y z
N MET A 1 10.36 37.46 -9.62
CA MET A 1 9.45 37.15 -10.74
C MET A 1 9.73 35.72 -11.16
N ALA A 2 8.87 34.78 -10.79
CA ALA A 2 8.96 33.40 -11.23
C ALA A 2 8.69 33.38 -12.74
N LYS A 3 9.62 32.85 -13.54
CA LYS A 3 9.41 32.61 -14.97
C LYS A 3 8.30 31.55 -15.10
N ASP A 4 7.15 31.96 -15.67
CA ASP A 4 6.08 31.03 -16.06
C ASP A 4 6.69 29.92 -16.92
N ARG A 5 6.67 28.69 -16.40
CA ARG A 5 7.08 27.51 -17.19
C ARG A 5 6.01 27.27 -18.25
N PRO A 6 6.37 27.09 -19.50
CA PRO A 6 5.41 26.76 -20.54
C PRO A 6 4.78 25.40 -20.27
N VAL A 7 3.46 25.33 -20.27
CA VAL A 7 2.69 24.09 -19.99
C VAL A 7 2.39 23.39 -21.34
N TYR A 8 2.91 22.18 -21.49
CA TYR A 8 2.67 21.31 -22.63
C TYR A 8 1.76 20.15 -22.24
N MET A 9 0.55 20.11 -22.78
CA MET A 9 -0.47 19.09 -22.44
C MET A 9 -1.13 18.49 -23.70
N GLY A 10 -0.44 18.45 -24.80
CA GLY A 10 -1.01 18.08 -26.12
C GLY A 10 -1.67 16.69 -26.12
N PRO A 11 -1.03 15.60 -25.65
CA PRO A 11 -1.66 14.29 -25.60
C PRO A 11 -2.92 14.25 -24.71
N ARG A 12 -2.95 15.05 -23.63
CA ARG A 12 -4.11 15.16 -22.73
C ARG A 12 -5.25 15.93 -23.41
N LEU A 13 -4.93 17.01 -24.13
CA LEU A 13 -5.89 17.76 -24.91
C LEU A 13 -6.51 16.88 -26.00
N ARG A 14 -5.69 16.09 -26.73
CA ARG A 14 -6.16 15.13 -27.73
C ARG A 14 -7.09 14.06 -27.13
N ARG A 15 -6.77 13.57 -25.93
CA ARG A 15 -7.62 12.59 -25.21
C ARG A 15 -8.96 13.22 -24.86
N LEU A 16 -8.96 14.39 -24.22
CA LEU A 16 -10.16 15.14 -23.86
C LEU A 16 -11.06 15.35 -25.08
N ARG A 17 -10.50 15.81 -26.20
CA ARG A 17 -11.25 16.01 -27.44
C ARG A 17 -11.92 14.71 -27.91
N ARG A 18 -11.21 13.59 -27.86
CA ARG A 18 -11.75 12.27 -28.28
C ARG A 18 -12.82 11.77 -27.32
N GLU A 19 -12.66 11.96 -26.03
CA GLU A 19 -13.65 11.60 -25.00
C GLU A 19 -14.96 12.40 -25.18
N LEU A 20 -14.84 13.66 -25.62
CA LEU A 20 -15.96 14.51 -25.98
C LEU A 20 -16.53 14.23 -27.37
N GLY A 21 -15.93 13.31 -28.14
CA GLY A 21 -16.37 12.98 -29.50
C GLY A 21 -16.15 14.07 -30.54
N LEU A 22 -15.28 15.05 -30.25
CA LEU A 22 -15.09 16.23 -31.09
C LEU A 22 -13.99 16.01 -32.17
N THR A 23 -14.16 16.60 -33.33
CA THR A 23 -13.07 16.79 -34.32
C THR A 23 -12.14 17.95 -33.89
N GLN A 24 -10.97 18.09 -34.52
CA GLN A 24 -10.10 19.25 -34.27
C GLN A 24 -10.78 20.55 -34.74
N ALA A 25 -11.64 20.49 -35.75
CA ALA A 25 -12.38 21.63 -36.23
C ALA A 25 -13.49 22.06 -35.25
N ASP A 26 -14.21 21.11 -34.65
CA ASP A 26 -15.25 21.39 -33.67
C ASP A 26 -14.62 22.02 -32.42
N MET A 27 -13.54 21.43 -31.89
CA MET A 27 -12.82 22.00 -30.73
C MET A 27 -12.26 23.39 -31.03
N ALA A 28 -11.80 23.61 -32.24
CA ALA A 28 -11.30 24.92 -32.69
C ALA A 28 -12.42 25.98 -32.70
N ALA A 29 -13.61 25.60 -33.19
CA ALA A 29 -14.77 26.46 -33.19
C ALA A 29 -15.23 26.79 -31.77
N ASP A 30 -15.32 25.80 -30.90
CA ASP A 30 -15.71 25.96 -29.48
C ASP A 30 -14.74 26.88 -28.68
N LEU A 31 -13.45 26.80 -29.03
CA LEU A 31 -12.40 27.60 -28.40
C LEU A 31 -12.07 28.88 -29.11
N GLU A 32 -12.77 29.22 -30.21
CA GLU A 32 -12.53 30.41 -31.04
C GLU A 32 -11.06 30.56 -31.52
N ILE A 33 -10.46 29.42 -31.95
CA ILE A 33 -9.09 29.35 -32.48
C ILE A 33 -9.09 28.60 -33.82
N SER A 34 -7.95 28.53 -34.50
CA SER A 34 -7.85 27.76 -35.75
C SER A 34 -7.64 26.27 -35.49
N ALA A 35 -8.16 25.42 -36.38
CA ALA A 35 -7.94 23.96 -36.31
C ALA A 35 -6.44 23.60 -36.37
N SER A 36 -5.66 24.38 -37.15
CA SER A 36 -4.21 24.24 -37.17
C SER A 36 -3.55 24.54 -35.81
N TYR A 37 -4.08 25.49 -35.06
CA TYR A 37 -3.58 25.80 -33.73
C TYR A 37 -3.92 24.69 -32.72
N VAL A 38 -5.11 24.08 -32.79
CA VAL A 38 -5.45 22.89 -32.03
C VAL A 38 -4.47 21.75 -32.34
N ALA A 39 -4.15 21.54 -33.63
CA ALA A 39 -3.19 20.50 -34.04
C ALA A 39 -1.77 20.77 -33.49
N LEU A 40 -1.32 22.02 -33.42
CA LEU A 40 -0.03 22.41 -32.83
C LEU A 40 -0.01 22.20 -31.32
N LEU A 41 -1.10 22.52 -30.63
CA LEU A 41 -1.26 22.26 -29.18
C LEU A 41 -1.23 20.75 -28.90
N GLU A 42 -1.98 19.94 -29.66
CA GLU A 42 -2.05 18.49 -29.50
C GLU A 42 -0.72 17.76 -29.76
N ARG A 43 0.17 18.37 -30.57
CA ARG A 43 1.51 17.87 -30.88
C ARG A 43 2.60 18.40 -29.95
N ASN A 44 2.24 19.17 -28.94
CA ASN A 44 3.18 19.87 -28.05
C ASN A 44 4.14 20.83 -28.82
N GLN A 45 3.73 21.34 -29.98
CA GLN A 45 4.50 22.32 -30.74
C GLN A 45 4.25 23.76 -30.30
N ARG A 46 3.22 23.96 -29.49
CA ARG A 46 2.89 25.21 -28.81
C ARG A 46 2.46 24.93 -27.36
N PRO A 47 2.90 25.72 -26.39
CA PRO A 47 2.44 25.60 -25.01
C PRO A 47 1.00 26.10 -24.87
N LEU A 48 0.25 25.50 -23.91
CA LEU A 48 -1.03 26.04 -23.47
C LEU A 48 -0.78 27.27 -22.59
N THR A 49 -1.37 28.40 -22.98
CA THR A 49 -1.35 29.61 -22.17
C THR A 49 -2.39 29.52 -21.04
N ALA A 50 -2.21 30.34 -20.00
CA ALA A 50 -3.17 30.40 -18.90
C ALA A 50 -4.59 30.81 -19.39
N ASP A 51 -4.67 31.73 -20.37
CA ASP A 51 -5.94 32.11 -20.98
C ASP A 51 -6.60 30.95 -21.70
N MET A 52 -5.83 30.14 -22.43
CA MET A 52 -6.34 28.95 -23.10
C MET A 52 -6.81 27.87 -22.15
N LEU A 53 -6.12 27.67 -21.01
CA LEU A 53 -6.55 26.77 -19.94
C LEU A 53 -7.87 27.21 -19.31
N LEU A 54 -8.02 28.51 -19.04
CA LEU A 54 -9.27 29.06 -18.51
C LEU A 54 -10.41 28.93 -19.52
N ARG A 55 -10.14 29.11 -20.81
CA ARG A 55 -11.11 28.95 -21.90
C ARG A 55 -11.57 27.50 -22.01
N LEU A 56 -10.63 26.54 -22.01
CA LEU A 56 -10.93 25.09 -21.96
C LEU A 56 -11.81 24.72 -20.74
N ALA A 57 -11.44 25.22 -19.55
CA ALA A 57 -12.19 24.96 -18.33
C ALA A 57 -13.62 25.47 -18.40
N ARG A 58 -13.84 26.67 -18.93
CA ARG A 58 -15.17 27.29 -19.07
C ARG A 58 -16.02 26.59 -20.12
N THR A 59 -15.44 26.32 -21.31
CA THR A 59 -16.17 25.74 -22.44
C THR A 59 -16.63 24.31 -22.16
N TYR A 60 -15.74 23.49 -21.58
CA TYR A 60 -16.02 22.07 -21.33
C TYR A 60 -16.36 21.75 -19.86
N LYS A 61 -16.55 22.78 -19.02
CA LYS A 61 -16.87 22.65 -17.57
C LYS A 61 -15.91 21.72 -16.82
N LEU A 62 -14.61 21.83 -17.15
CA LEU A 62 -13.57 21.01 -16.55
C LEU A 62 -13.21 21.55 -15.16
N ASP A 63 -13.08 20.65 -14.20
CA ASP A 63 -12.49 20.99 -12.91
C ASP A 63 -10.98 21.19 -13.09
N MET A 64 -10.51 22.42 -12.93
CA MET A 64 -9.09 22.76 -13.05
C MET A 64 -8.22 22.01 -12.05
N ALA A 65 -8.77 21.59 -10.90
CA ALA A 65 -8.05 20.73 -9.97
C ALA A 65 -7.82 19.32 -10.55
N GLN A 66 -8.73 18.80 -11.38
CA GLN A 66 -8.54 17.55 -12.12
C GLN A 66 -7.59 17.72 -13.32
N VAL A 67 -7.57 18.91 -13.92
CA VAL A 67 -6.68 19.23 -15.06
C VAL A 67 -5.26 19.55 -14.58
N ALA A 68 -5.10 20.14 -13.41
CA ALA A 68 -3.82 20.48 -12.78
C ALA A 68 -3.38 19.45 -11.72
N GLY A 69 -4.18 18.38 -11.52
CA GLY A 69 -4.06 17.49 -10.38
C GLY A 69 -2.69 16.85 -10.20
N ASP A 70 -2.21 16.92 -8.96
CA ASP A 70 -0.93 16.40 -8.43
C ASP A 70 -0.67 14.89 -8.63
N GLY A 71 -1.59 14.13 -9.25
CA GLY A 71 -1.39 12.71 -9.58
C GLY A 71 -0.20 12.44 -10.51
N GLY A 72 0.27 13.45 -11.23
CA GLY A 72 1.46 13.35 -12.08
C GLY A 72 2.77 13.39 -11.31
N ALA A 73 2.88 14.15 -10.23
CA ALA A 73 4.14 14.35 -9.51
C ALA A 73 4.63 13.05 -8.83
N GLU A 74 3.75 12.30 -8.17
CA GLU A 74 4.09 11.00 -7.58
C GLU A 74 4.48 9.98 -8.65
N GLN A 75 3.70 9.87 -9.74
CA GLN A 75 4.01 8.96 -10.82
C GLN A 75 5.31 9.34 -11.53
N THR A 76 5.58 10.65 -11.71
CA THR A 76 6.84 11.17 -12.26
C THR A 76 8.02 10.78 -11.38
N ALA A 77 7.91 10.98 -10.07
CA ALA A 77 8.97 10.62 -9.11
C ALA A 77 9.23 9.10 -9.12
N ARG A 78 8.18 8.29 -9.11
CA ARG A 78 8.27 6.82 -9.17
C ARG A 78 8.89 6.35 -10.50
N LEU A 79 8.44 6.90 -11.63
CA LEU A 79 9.00 6.57 -12.94
C LEU A 79 10.48 7.00 -13.03
N GLY A 80 10.80 8.21 -12.57
CA GLY A 80 12.17 8.69 -12.52
C GLY A 80 13.09 7.85 -11.64
N ALA A 81 12.57 7.26 -10.55
CA ALA A 81 13.31 6.32 -9.72
C ALA A 81 13.57 4.99 -10.45
N VAL A 82 12.55 4.46 -11.14
CA VAL A 82 12.69 3.23 -11.96
C VAL A 82 13.72 3.41 -13.06
N LEU A 83 13.70 4.54 -13.78
CA LEU A 83 14.60 4.81 -14.88
C LEU A 83 16.07 5.05 -14.47
N LYS A 84 16.35 5.18 -13.17
CA LYS A 84 17.73 5.21 -12.62
C LYS A 84 18.30 3.82 -12.34
N ASP A 85 17.51 2.75 -12.51
CA ASP A 85 18.05 1.40 -12.35
C ASP A 85 19.15 1.14 -13.37
N PRO A 86 20.27 0.50 -12.97
CA PRO A 86 21.38 0.18 -13.88
C PRO A 86 20.99 -0.58 -15.14
N MET A 87 19.86 -1.29 -15.16
CA MET A 87 19.35 -1.96 -16.36
C MET A 87 18.93 -1.00 -17.49
N PHE A 88 18.77 0.29 -17.19
CA PHE A 88 18.43 1.33 -18.16
C PHE A 88 19.59 2.28 -18.42
N ALA A 89 20.79 1.99 -17.93
CA ALA A 89 21.94 2.91 -17.99
C ALA A 89 22.44 3.17 -19.44
N ASP A 90 22.14 2.27 -20.36
CA ASP A 90 22.47 2.37 -21.79
C ASP A 90 21.43 3.17 -22.59
N ILE A 91 20.31 3.55 -21.96
CA ILE A 91 19.25 4.31 -22.62
C ILE A 91 19.46 5.80 -22.34
N ASP A 92 19.74 6.57 -23.37
CA ASP A 92 19.83 8.03 -23.29
C ASP A 92 18.43 8.65 -23.19
N LEU A 93 17.99 8.90 -21.95
CA LEU A 93 16.69 9.49 -21.66
C LEU A 93 16.84 10.99 -21.38
N PRO A 94 16.07 11.86 -22.06
CA PRO A 94 16.06 13.28 -21.77
C PRO A 94 15.64 13.54 -20.31
N PRO A 95 16.18 14.57 -19.62
CA PRO A 95 15.88 14.85 -18.20
C PRO A 95 14.40 15.01 -17.86
N LEU A 96 13.56 15.39 -18.83
CA LEU A 96 12.10 15.59 -18.68
C LEU A 96 11.26 14.39 -19.14
N ALA A 97 11.88 13.32 -19.65
CA ALA A 97 11.14 12.18 -20.21
C ALA A 97 10.20 11.51 -19.20
N SER A 98 10.59 11.41 -17.94
CA SER A 98 9.75 10.82 -16.88
C SER A 98 8.52 11.69 -16.59
N GLU A 99 8.65 13.00 -16.58
CA GLU A 99 7.53 13.93 -16.39
C GLU A 99 6.58 13.90 -17.59
N ASP A 100 7.12 13.96 -18.80
CA ASP A 100 6.33 13.91 -20.03
C ASP A 100 5.52 12.61 -20.15
N VAL A 101 6.13 11.48 -19.84
CA VAL A 101 5.45 10.17 -19.90
C VAL A 101 4.41 10.04 -18.81
N ALA A 102 4.73 10.41 -17.56
CA ALA A 102 3.82 10.30 -16.44
C ALA A 102 2.58 11.20 -16.61
N VAL A 103 2.77 12.42 -17.06
CA VAL A 103 1.68 13.39 -17.24
C VAL A 103 0.82 13.05 -18.47
N ASN A 104 1.46 12.75 -19.61
CA ASN A 104 0.73 12.56 -20.86
C ASN A 104 0.19 11.14 -21.06
N TYR A 105 0.82 10.13 -20.43
CA TYR A 105 0.46 8.72 -20.57
C TYR A 105 0.37 7.99 -19.22
N PRO A 106 -0.48 8.44 -18.28
CA PRO A 106 -0.52 7.87 -16.92
C PRO A 106 -0.82 6.37 -16.90
N GLY A 107 -1.63 5.86 -17.84
CA GLY A 107 -1.90 4.42 -17.97
C GLY A 107 -0.67 3.62 -18.40
N VAL A 108 0.16 4.17 -19.30
CA VAL A 108 1.43 3.53 -19.71
C VAL A 108 2.44 3.57 -18.57
N THR A 109 2.51 4.69 -17.86
CA THR A 109 3.36 4.85 -16.68
C THR A 109 3.00 3.81 -15.61
N GLU A 110 1.72 3.66 -15.29
CA GLU A 110 1.26 2.68 -14.32
C GLU A 110 1.56 1.24 -14.79
N ALA A 111 1.37 0.93 -16.08
CA ALA A 111 1.71 -0.37 -16.65
C ALA A 111 3.22 -0.67 -16.54
N LEU A 112 4.07 0.32 -16.84
CA LEU A 112 5.52 0.20 -16.72
C LEU A 112 5.96 0.01 -15.27
N LEU A 113 5.40 0.79 -14.34
CA LEU A 113 5.68 0.65 -12.91
C LEU A 113 5.27 -0.73 -12.38
N ARG A 114 4.14 -1.26 -12.82
CA ARG A 114 3.71 -2.63 -12.47
C ARG A 114 4.62 -3.69 -13.07
N LEU A 115 5.00 -3.53 -14.33
CA LEU A 115 5.92 -4.45 -15.00
C LEU A 115 7.28 -4.47 -14.31
N TYR A 116 7.83 -3.30 -13.97
CA TYR A 116 9.09 -3.20 -13.25
C TYR A 116 9.00 -3.80 -11.84
N THR A 117 7.89 -3.57 -11.14
CA THR A 117 7.65 -4.19 -9.83
C THR A 117 7.61 -5.72 -9.95
N ALA A 118 6.89 -6.25 -10.95
CA ALA A 118 6.83 -7.70 -11.20
C ALA A 118 8.21 -8.25 -11.57
N TYR A 119 8.95 -7.57 -12.45
CA TYR A 119 10.33 -7.93 -12.79
C TYR A 119 11.24 -7.99 -11.55
N ARG A 120 11.19 -6.96 -10.70
CA ARG A 120 11.95 -6.92 -9.44
C ARG A 120 11.55 -8.06 -8.51
N GLU A 121 10.26 -8.35 -8.37
CA GLU A 121 9.76 -9.48 -7.57
C GLU A 121 10.26 -10.82 -8.12
N GLU A 122 10.21 -11.03 -9.43
CA GLU A 122 10.72 -12.26 -10.07
C GLU A 122 12.25 -12.36 -9.96
N HIS A 123 12.97 -11.27 -10.14
CA HIS A 123 14.42 -11.23 -9.96
C HIS A 123 14.81 -11.56 -8.51
N LEU A 124 14.06 -11.04 -7.54
CA LEU A 124 14.19 -11.36 -6.12
C LEU A 124 13.90 -12.85 -5.86
N ALA A 125 12.87 -13.40 -6.52
CA ALA A 125 12.51 -14.80 -6.39
C ALA A 125 13.57 -15.74 -6.99
N LEU A 126 14.16 -15.38 -8.13
CA LEU A 126 15.27 -16.11 -8.74
C LEU A 126 16.51 -16.09 -7.84
N ALA A 127 16.79 -14.95 -7.21
CA ALA A 127 17.87 -14.81 -6.25
C ALA A 127 17.71 -15.73 -5.02
N ASP A 128 16.46 -15.92 -4.57
CA ASP A 128 16.12 -16.85 -3.48
C ASP A 128 16.19 -18.33 -3.94
N ARG A 129 15.92 -18.62 -5.23
CA ARG A 129 15.98 -19.97 -5.81
C ARG A 129 17.42 -20.52 -5.94
N GLY A 130 18.41 -19.65 -6.05
CA GLY A 130 19.82 -20.08 -6.04
C GLY A 130 20.24 -20.88 -4.79
N VAL A 131 19.30 -21.08 -3.85
CA VAL A 131 19.44 -21.87 -2.60
C VAL A 131 18.52 -23.11 -2.59
N ALA A 132 17.52 -23.19 -3.46
CA ALA A 132 16.57 -24.30 -3.54
C ALA A 132 16.68 -24.99 -4.91
N ARG A 133 16.83 -26.30 -4.89
CA ARG A 133 16.96 -27.22 -6.03
C ARG A 133 16.26 -26.80 -7.33
N GLU A 134 16.99 -26.89 -8.45
CA GLU A 134 16.60 -26.48 -9.81
C GLU A 134 15.47 -27.29 -10.46
N ASP A 135 14.93 -28.36 -9.87
CA ASP A 135 14.14 -29.39 -10.57
C ASP A 135 12.66 -29.52 -10.18
N ALA A 136 12.06 -28.61 -9.42
CA ALA A 136 10.64 -28.72 -9.11
C ALA A 136 9.81 -27.73 -9.95
N PRO A 137 8.78 -28.19 -10.71
CA PRO A 137 7.84 -27.27 -11.34
C PRO A 137 7.18 -26.39 -10.28
N GLU A 138 7.11 -25.10 -10.57
CA GLU A 138 6.60 -24.10 -9.64
C GLU A 138 5.15 -24.40 -9.28
N ALA A 139 4.91 -24.94 -8.10
CA ALA A 139 3.56 -25.09 -7.59
C ALA A 139 2.92 -23.70 -7.46
N PRO A 140 1.64 -23.52 -7.85
CA PRO A 140 0.96 -22.24 -7.69
C PRO A 140 1.06 -21.76 -6.24
N ASP A 141 1.53 -20.51 -6.03
CA ASP A 141 1.55 -19.90 -4.70
C ASP A 141 0.25 -19.09 -4.49
N PRO A 142 -0.75 -19.66 -3.80
CA PRO A 142 -2.03 -19.00 -3.57
C PRO A 142 -1.90 -17.71 -2.75
N VAL A 143 -0.85 -17.61 -1.91
CA VAL A 143 -0.58 -16.42 -1.09
C VAL A 143 -0.04 -15.30 -1.97
N ALA A 144 0.90 -15.62 -2.88
CA ALA A 144 1.40 -14.65 -3.85
C ALA A 144 0.30 -14.16 -4.80
N GLU A 145 -0.61 -15.05 -5.24
CA GLU A 145 -1.77 -14.65 -6.06
C GLU A 145 -2.67 -13.65 -5.34
N ALA A 146 -3.03 -13.93 -4.08
CA ALA A 146 -3.84 -13.03 -3.29
C ALA A 146 -3.14 -11.67 -3.08
N ARG A 147 -1.83 -11.68 -2.82
CA ARG A 147 -1.03 -10.44 -2.67
C ARG A 147 -0.99 -9.63 -3.96
N ARG A 148 -0.74 -10.27 -5.12
CA ARG A 148 -0.75 -9.61 -6.43
C ARG A 148 -2.11 -8.97 -6.71
N PHE A 149 -3.20 -9.67 -6.42
CA PHE A 149 -4.56 -9.15 -6.59
C PHE A 149 -4.79 -7.86 -5.78
N LEU A 150 -4.34 -7.82 -4.52
CA LEU A 150 -4.46 -6.64 -3.65
C LEU A 150 -3.55 -5.49 -4.13
N ALA A 151 -2.29 -5.80 -4.43
CA ALA A 151 -1.30 -4.82 -4.87
C ALA A 151 -1.68 -4.16 -6.19
N ALA A 152 -2.21 -4.94 -7.17
CA ALA A 152 -2.68 -4.42 -8.45
C ALA A 152 -3.77 -3.34 -8.32
N ARG A 153 -4.45 -3.28 -7.18
CA ARG A 153 -5.49 -2.30 -6.85
C ARG A 153 -5.05 -1.31 -5.77
N ARG A 154 -3.74 -1.19 -5.54
CA ARG A 154 -3.17 -0.33 -4.49
C ARG A 154 -3.84 -0.55 -3.12
N ASN A 155 -4.28 -1.78 -2.85
CA ASN A 155 -5.01 -2.16 -1.63
C ASN A 155 -6.27 -1.29 -1.35
N SER A 156 -6.90 -0.73 -2.39
CA SER A 156 -8.09 0.13 -2.32
C SER A 156 -9.24 -0.47 -3.12
N PHE A 157 -10.41 -0.56 -2.49
CA PHE A 157 -11.61 -1.16 -3.06
C PHE A 157 -12.82 -0.26 -2.81
N PRO A 158 -13.03 0.80 -3.62
CA PRO A 158 -14.12 1.76 -3.44
C PRO A 158 -15.50 1.10 -3.31
N LEU A 159 -15.76 0.04 -4.08
CA LEU A 159 -17.01 -0.73 -4.01
C LEU A 159 -17.26 -1.31 -2.59
N LEU A 160 -16.21 -1.74 -1.90
CA LEU A 160 -16.33 -2.24 -0.52
C LEU A 160 -16.44 -1.09 0.49
N ASP A 161 -15.76 0.03 0.24
CA ASP A 161 -15.86 1.21 1.09
C ASP A 161 -17.29 1.79 1.08
N ASP A 162 -17.89 1.92 -0.11
CA ASP A 162 -19.26 2.44 -0.26
C ASP A 162 -20.28 1.49 0.41
N ALA A 163 -20.15 0.18 0.22
CA ALA A 163 -21.00 -0.81 0.89
C ALA A 163 -20.81 -0.80 2.42
N ALA A 164 -19.57 -0.64 2.89
CA ALA A 164 -19.26 -0.58 4.32
C ALA A 164 -19.79 0.69 4.97
N GLU A 165 -19.74 1.82 4.29
CA GLU A 165 -20.23 3.10 4.79
C GLU A 165 -21.75 3.07 5.02
N GLN A 166 -22.49 2.45 4.07
CA GLN A 166 -23.92 2.23 4.23
C GLN A 166 -24.22 1.31 5.43
N LEU A 167 -23.53 0.14 5.50
CA LEU A 167 -23.74 -0.84 6.58
C LEU A 167 -23.33 -0.27 7.95
N ALA A 168 -22.33 0.59 8.02
CA ALA A 168 -21.92 1.27 9.25
C ALA A 168 -23.04 2.18 9.78
N GLY A 169 -23.66 2.98 8.91
CA GLY A 169 -24.79 3.83 9.27
C GLY A 169 -26.01 3.00 9.74
N GLU A 170 -26.31 1.91 9.04
CA GLU A 170 -27.39 0.97 9.44
C GLU A 170 -27.10 0.33 10.82
N ALA A 171 -25.85 -0.07 11.06
CA ALA A 171 -25.45 -0.68 12.32
C ALA A 171 -25.47 0.31 13.49
N GLU A 172 -25.07 1.57 13.26
CA GLU A 172 -25.14 2.64 14.26
C GLU A 172 -26.60 2.93 14.62
N ALA A 173 -27.48 3.06 13.63
CA ALA A 173 -28.91 3.26 13.84
C ALA A 173 -29.59 2.09 14.59
N ALA A 174 -29.10 0.87 14.43
CA ALA A 174 -29.59 -0.30 15.14
C ALA A 174 -29.06 -0.42 16.59
N GLY A 175 -28.11 0.44 17.02
CA GLY A 175 -27.47 0.37 18.32
C GLY A 175 -26.20 -0.49 18.36
N GLY A 176 -25.55 -0.69 17.21
CA GLY A 176 -24.26 -1.39 17.07
C GLY A 176 -24.33 -2.71 16.33
N LEU A 177 -23.16 -3.29 16.03
CA LEU A 177 -23.04 -4.48 15.18
C LEU A 177 -23.82 -5.70 15.67
N ALA A 178 -23.85 -5.94 16.98
CA ALA A 178 -24.56 -7.06 17.56
C ALA A 178 -26.09 -6.89 17.46
N ALA A 179 -26.59 -5.68 17.71
CA ALA A 179 -28.02 -5.34 17.56
C ALA A 179 -28.44 -5.43 16.10
N TRP A 180 -27.62 -4.94 15.17
CA TRP A 180 -27.85 -5.03 13.74
C TRP A 180 -27.92 -6.49 13.24
N LEU A 181 -26.96 -7.37 13.65
CA LEU A 181 -26.98 -8.80 13.35
C LEU A 181 -28.27 -9.46 13.83
N LYS A 182 -28.75 -9.08 15.03
CA LYS A 182 -30.00 -9.58 15.56
C LYS A 182 -31.21 -9.11 14.77
N ALA A 183 -31.26 -7.81 14.43
CA ALA A 183 -32.39 -7.23 13.72
C ALA A 183 -32.50 -7.74 12.28
N ARG A 184 -31.38 -7.81 11.56
CA ARG A 184 -31.37 -8.11 10.12
C ARG A 184 -31.30 -9.61 9.81
N HIS A 185 -30.54 -10.37 10.58
CA HIS A 185 -30.27 -11.79 10.32
C HIS A 185 -30.81 -12.73 11.41
N ASN A 186 -31.48 -12.20 12.43
CA ASN A 186 -31.91 -12.94 13.64
C ASN A 186 -30.76 -13.64 14.37
N LEU A 187 -29.50 -13.23 14.16
CA LEU A 187 -28.32 -13.83 14.78
C LEU A 187 -28.02 -13.22 16.14
N ARG A 188 -27.94 -14.06 17.19
CA ARG A 188 -27.52 -13.65 18.53
C ARG A 188 -26.02 -13.76 18.66
N VAL A 189 -25.39 -12.79 19.31
CA VAL A 189 -23.95 -12.85 19.64
C VAL A 189 -23.79 -13.50 21.02
N ARG A 190 -22.92 -14.51 21.10
CA ARG A 190 -22.58 -15.20 22.35
C ARG A 190 -21.07 -15.30 22.49
N ARG A 191 -20.56 -15.04 23.68
CA ARG A 191 -19.18 -15.34 24.06
C ARG A 191 -19.10 -16.68 24.73
N LEU A 192 -18.14 -17.49 24.35
CA LEU A 192 -17.90 -18.83 24.88
C LEU A 192 -16.44 -18.99 25.29
N PRO A 193 -16.14 -19.79 26.32
CA PRO A 193 -14.77 -20.09 26.70
C PRO A 193 -13.93 -20.69 25.56
N SER A 194 -12.62 -20.42 25.56
CA SER A 194 -11.71 -20.82 24.50
C SER A 194 -11.65 -22.34 24.27
N ASP A 195 -11.82 -23.15 25.33
CA ASP A 195 -11.89 -24.62 25.25
C ASP A 195 -13.14 -25.08 24.47
N VAL A 196 -14.30 -24.43 24.69
CA VAL A 196 -15.53 -24.68 23.93
C VAL A 196 -15.43 -24.22 22.48
N MET A 197 -14.67 -23.14 22.22
CA MET A 197 -14.42 -22.63 20.88
C MET A 197 -13.46 -23.49 20.05
N ALA A 198 -12.76 -24.45 20.68
CA ALA A 198 -11.85 -25.39 20.02
C ALA A 198 -10.88 -24.70 19.03
N GLY A 199 -10.20 -23.67 19.48
CA GLY A 199 -9.22 -22.89 18.70
C GLY A 199 -9.84 -21.92 17.68
N SER A 200 -11.17 -21.80 17.63
CA SER A 200 -11.85 -20.86 16.74
C SER A 200 -12.09 -19.53 17.45
N VAL A 201 -11.66 -18.41 16.88
CA VAL A 201 -11.95 -17.06 17.41
C VAL A 201 -13.38 -16.60 17.13
N ARG A 202 -13.98 -17.14 16.05
CA ARG A 202 -15.37 -16.88 15.62
C ARG A 202 -15.95 -18.10 14.92
N ARG A 203 -17.21 -18.42 15.21
CA ARG A 203 -17.97 -19.47 14.54
C ARG A 203 -19.41 -19.05 14.33
N LEU A 204 -19.97 -19.27 13.13
CA LEU A 204 -21.38 -19.11 12.85
C LEU A 204 -22.10 -20.43 13.10
N ASP A 205 -22.97 -20.45 14.12
CA ASP A 205 -23.86 -21.58 14.42
C ASP A 205 -25.22 -21.30 13.76
N ARG A 206 -25.44 -21.94 12.61
CA ARG A 206 -26.70 -21.80 11.85
C ARG A 206 -27.87 -22.52 12.47
N HIS A 207 -27.63 -23.52 13.32
CA HIS A 207 -28.70 -24.27 13.96
C HIS A 207 -29.29 -23.52 15.17
N ARG A 208 -28.46 -22.69 15.82
CA ARG A 208 -28.87 -21.90 16.98
C ARG A 208 -29.02 -20.41 16.67
N ASP A 209 -28.92 -20.02 15.41
CA ASP A 209 -28.93 -18.63 14.95
C ASP A 209 -28.01 -17.74 15.78
N ALA A 210 -26.75 -18.14 15.91
CA ALA A 210 -25.79 -17.46 16.77
C ALA A 210 -24.42 -17.28 16.12
N VAL A 211 -23.83 -16.11 16.38
CA VAL A 211 -22.40 -15.84 16.15
C VAL A 211 -21.68 -16.08 17.48
N LEU A 212 -20.85 -17.10 17.51
CA LEU A 212 -20.06 -17.48 18.69
C LEU A 212 -18.68 -16.80 18.60
N LEU A 213 -18.27 -16.12 19.65
CA LEU A 213 -16.98 -15.47 19.79
C LEU A 213 -16.23 -16.09 20.99
N ASP A 214 -14.93 -16.21 20.83
CA ASP A 214 -14.03 -16.57 21.95
C ASP A 214 -14.07 -15.45 23.00
N ASP A 215 -14.25 -15.80 24.27
CA ASP A 215 -14.31 -14.84 25.38
C ASP A 215 -12.93 -14.22 25.71
N ALA A 216 -11.84 -14.86 25.28
CA ALA A 216 -10.48 -14.32 25.37
C ALA A 216 -10.22 -13.12 24.44
N LEU A 217 -11.10 -12.84 23.47
CA LEU A 217 -10.96 -11.69 22.58
C LEU A 217 -11.17 -10.38 23.35
N ASP A 218 -10.25 -9.44 23.14
CA ASP A 218 -10.46 -8.05 23.57
C ASP A 218 -11.59 -7.37 22.79
N GLY A 219 -12.00 -6.18 23.24
CA GLY A 219 -13.11 -5.44 22.64
C GLY A 219 -12.92 -5.15 21.15
N ALA A 220 -11.73 -4.68 20.75
CA ALA A 220 -11.42 -4.35 19.36
C ALA A 220 -11.42 -5.60 18.47
N SER A 221 -10.84 -6.69 18.95
CA SER A 221 -10.84 -7.99 18.24
C SER A 221 -12.25 -8.57 18.12
N ALA A 222 -13.06 -8.50 19.17
CA ALA A 222 -14.44 -8.97 19.13
C ALA A 222 -15.29 -8.16 18.12
N GLN A 223 -15.19 -6.82 18.12
CA GLN A 223 -15.89 -5.97 17.16
C GLN A 223 -15.43 -6.28 15.74
N PHE A 224 -14.13 -6.50 15.51
CA PHE A 224 -13.64 -6.88 14.19
C PHE A 224 -14.22 -8.22 13.71
N GLN A 225 -14.37 -9.21 14.60
CA GLN A 225 -14.97 -10.49 14.25
C GLN A 225 -16.46 -10.35 13.91
N LEU A 226 -17.20 -9.46 14.58
CA LEU A 226 -18.58 -9.14 14.21
C LEU A 226 -18.67 -8.44 12.86
N ALA A 227 -17.84 -7.42 12.65
CA ALA A 227 -17.76 -6.72 11.36
C ALA A 227 -17.39 -7.68 10.22
N LEU A 228 -16.47 -8.62 10.46
CA LEU A 228 -16.10 -9.65 9.51
C LEU A 228 -17.26 -10.61 9.20
N GLN A 229 -18.08 -10.95 10.19
CA GLN A 229 -19.28 -11.76 9.98
C GLN A 229 -20.30 -11.01 9.11
N ILE A 230 -20.54 -9.73 9.37
CA ILE A 230 -21.41 -8.87 8.57
C ILE A 230 -20.90 -8.78 7.13
N ALA A 231 -19.60 -8.56 6.94
CA ALA A 231 -19.01 -8.51 5.60
C ALA A 231 -19.28 -9.80 4.80
N TYR A 232 -19.13 -10.97 5.42
CA TYR A 232 -19.44 -12.25 4.76
C TYR A 232 -20.92 -12.43 4.42
N LEU A 233 -21.83 -11.85 5.19
CA LEU A 233 -23.28 -11.96 4.97
C LEU A 233 -23.75 -10.96 3.90
N ASP A 234 -23.35 -9.71 3.99
CA ASP A 234 -23.98 -8.61 3.25
C ASP A 234 -23.13 -8.02 2.12
N MET A 235 -21.81 -8.26 2.09
CA MET A 235 -20.95 -7.78 1.00
C MET A 235 -20.65 -8.84 -0.07
N ARG A 236 -21.36 -9.98 -0.06
CA ARG A 236 -21.08 -11.10 -0.96
C ARG A 236 -21.12 -10.71 -2.44
N LYS A 237 -22.11 -9.92 -2.85
CA LYS A 237 -22.24 -9.45 -4.25
C LYS A 237 -21.03 -8.62 -4.67
N SER A 238 -20.54 -7.74 -3.79
CA SER A 238 -19.35 -6.93 -4.03
C SER A 238 -18.09 -7.79 -4.12
N PHE A 239 -17.95 -8.81 -3.28
CA PHE A 239 -16.84 -9.76 -3.37
C PHE A 239 -16.86 -10.55 -4.68
N ASP A 240 -18.03 -11.06 -5.08
CA ASP A 240 -18.17 -11.83 -6.32
C ASP A 240 -17.86 -10.95 -7.54
N ALA A 241 -18.28 -9.70 -7.55
CA ALA A 241 -17.96 -8.74 -8.60
C ALA A 241 -16.44 -8.49 -8.71
N LEU A 242 -15.75 -8.25 -7.58
CA LEU A 242 -14.31 -8.02 -7.57
C LEU A 242 -13.51 -9.26 -7.96
N LEU A 243 -13.97 -10.45 -7.56
CA LEU A 243 -13.26 -11.71 -7.83
C LEU A 243 -13.45 -12.22 -9.27
N LYS A 244 -14.40 -11.68 -10.03
CA LYS A 244 -14.56 -12.01 -11.47
C LYS A 244 -13.35 -11.58 -12.29
N ASP A 245 -12.75 -10.44 -11.94
CA ASP A 245 -11.60 -9.88 -12.64
C ASP A 245 -10.25 -10.45 -12.17
N GLY A 246 -10.28 -11.39 -11.22
CA GLY A 246 -9.09 -12.02 -10.65
C GLY A 246 -8.65 -13.25 -11.45
N GLN A 247 -7.38 -13.29 -11.78
CA GLN A 247 -6.76 -14.49 -12.34
C GLN A 247 -6.18 -15.34 -11.20
N PHE A 248 -6.79 -16.51 -10.98
CA PHE A 248 -6.39 -17.46 -9.93
C PHE A 248 -6.10 -18.82 -10.56
N SER A 249 -4.98 -19.42 -10.21
CA SER A 249 -4.60 -20.76 -10.66
C SER A 249 -5.46 -21.86 -10.03
N GLY A 250 -6.16 -21.55 -8.91
CA GLY A 250 -6.99 -22.51 -8.21
C GLY A 250 -7.90 -21.91 -7.15
N ALA A 251 -8.70 -22.79 -6.55
CA ALA A 251 -9.68 -22.38 -5.52
C ALA A 251 -9.02 -21.77 -4.27
N SER A 252 -7.79 -22.16 -3.94
CA SER A 252 -7.08 -21.67 -2.74
C SER A 252 -6.73 -20.19 -2.86
N GLY A 253 -6.17 -19.75 -4.01
CA GLY A 253 -5.86 -18.33 -4.26
C GLY A 253 -7.12 -17.47 -4.20
N ARG A 254 -8.20 -17.92 -4.84
CA ARG A 254 -9.50 -17.24 -4.78
C ARG A 254 -10.06 -17.14 -3.35
N ARG A 255 -9.96 -18.21 -2.54
CA ARG A 255 -10.41 -18.21 -1.13
C ARG A 255 -9.59 -17.29 -0.25
N LEU A 256 -8.26 -17.24 -0.42
CA LEU A 256 -7.39 -16.33 0.32
C LEU A 256 -7.68 -14.88 -0.04
N THR A 257 -7.92 -14.60 -1.32
CA THR A 257 -8.32 -13.26 -1.77
C THR A 257 -9.66 -12.85 -1.20
N LEU A 258 -10.68 -13.74 -1.24
CA LEU A 258 -11.97 -13.49 -0.61
C LEU A 258 -11.82 -13.18 0.89
N ARG A 259 -10.98 -13.94 1.61
CA ARG A 259 -10.70 -13.69 3.02
C ARG A 259 -10.06 -12.33 3.25
N ALA A 260 -9.15 -11.91 2.38
CA ALA A 260 -8.53 -10.59 2.44
C ALA A 260 -9.55 -9.46 2.19
N LEU A 261 -10.40 -9.60 1.17
CA LEU A 261 -11.49 -8.67 0.86
C LEU A 261 -12.52 -8.59 2.00
N ALA A 262 -12.86 -9.70 2.63
CA ALA A 262 -13.74 -9.71 3.80
C ALA A 262 -13.10 -8.99 4.99
N GLY A 263 -11.80 -9.18 5.22
CA GLY A 263 -11.04 -8.40 6.21
C GLY A 263 -10.99 -6.91 5.90
N TYR A 264 -10.86 -6.54 4.62
CA TYR A 264 -10.99 -5.16 4.16
C TYR A 264 -12.36 -4.58 4.48
N GLY A 265 -13.44 -5.28 4.09
CA GLY A 265 -14.82 -4.86 4.35
C GLY A 265 -15.09 -4.69 5.85
N ALA A 266 -14.58 -5.60 6.69
CA ALA A 266 -14.68 -5.48 8.15
C ALA A 266 -13.96 -4.23 8.69
N ALA A 267 -12.75 -3.96 8.21
CA ALA A 267 -12.03 -2.74 8.58
C ALA A 267 -12.74 -1.48 8.10
N ALA A 268 -13.30 -1.50 6.89
CA ALA A 268 -14.06 -0.40 6.33
C ALA A 268 -15.39 -0.15 7.09
N LEU A 269 -16.02 -1.20 7.59
CA LEU A 269 -17.21 -1.09 8.42
C LEU A 269 -16.93 -0.44 9.78
N LEU A 270 -15.80 -0.78 10.42
CA LEU A 270 -15.38 -0.17 11.69
C LEU A 270 -14.80 1.24 11.52
N MET A 271 -14.20 1.51 10.38
CA MET A 271 -13.54 2.77 10.03
C MET A 271 -14.01 3.22 8.64
N PRO A 272 -15.27 3.74 8.53
CA PRO A 272 -15.84 4.20 7.25
C PRO A 272 -14.94 5.23 6.59
N TYR A 273 -14.81 5.16 5.26
CA TYR A 273 -13.78 5.90 4.52
C TYR A 273 -13.82 7.40 4.79
N GLY A 274 -14.97 8.03 4.64
CA GLY A 274 -15.11 9.49 4.82
C GLY A 274 -14.78 9.96 6.23
N ALA A 275 -15.35 9.31 7.26
CA ALA A 275 -15.11 9.63 8.66
C ALA A 275 -13.65 9.35 9.06
N PHE A 276 -13.09 8.22 8.63
CA PHE A 276 -11.73 7.83 8.96
C PHE A 276 -10.71 8.75 8.26
N ALA A 277 -10.85 9.03 6.98
CA ALA A 277 -9.98 9.93 6.24
C ALA A 277 -9.94 11.36 6.84
N LYS A 278 -11.09 11.87 7.27
CA LYS A 278 -11.18 13.16 7.98
C LYS A 278 -10.44 13.13 9.33
N ALA A 279 -10.64 12.07 10.11
CA ALA A 279 -9.99 11.89 11.40
C ALA A 279 -8.47 11.75 11.27
N VAL A 280 -8.00 11.02 10.25
CA VAL A 280 -6.58 10.82 9.95
C VAL A 280 -5.86 12.14 9.71
N GLU A 281 -6.42 13.04 8.90
CA GLU A 281 -5.84 14.36 8.67
C GLU A 281 -5.87 15.23 9.95
N ALA A 282 -7.00 15.25 10.65
CA ALA A 282 -7.13 16.01 11.88
C ALA A 282 -6.18 15.57 13.00
N ARG A 283 -5.81 14.29 13.03
CA ARG A 283 -4.88 13.69 14.02
C ARG A 283 -3.45 13.57 13.51
N ALA A 284 -3.14 14.11 12.32
CA ALA A 284 -1.82 14.01 11.69
C ALA A 284 -1.27 12.56 11.73
N TYR A 285 -2.13 11.58 11.39
CA TYR A 285 -1.80 10.16 11.31
C TYR A 285 -1.36 9.51 12.63
N ASP A 286 -1.79 10.05 13.79
CA ASP A 286 -1.57 9.42 15.09
C ASP A 286 -2.36 8.12 15.21
N VAL A 287 -1.69 6.98 15.03
CA VAL A 287 -2.32 5.64 15.00
C VAL A 287 -2.95 5.30 16.34
N GLU A 288 -2.35 5.72 17.46
CA GLU A 288 -2.88 5.46 18.80
C GLU A 288 -4.14 6.28 19.09
N ALA A 289 -4.15 7.54 18.72
CA ALA A 289 -5.33 8.42 18.86
C ALA A 289 -6.48 7.93 17.97
N LEU A 290 -6.18 7.52 16.73
CA LEU A 290 -7.14 6.96 15.79
C LEU A 290 -7.71 5.62 16.29
N SER A 291 -6.87 4.72 16.78
CA SER A 291 -7.33 3.43 17.31
C SER A 291 -8.29 3.59 18.49
N ARG A 292 -8.02 4.54 19.39
CA ARG A 292 -8.94 4.88 20.50
C ARG A 292 -10.25 5.49 19.98
N GLN A 293 -10.18 6.39 19.01
CA GLN A 293 -11.36 7.05 18.45
C GLN A 293 -12.33 6.08 17.79
N PHE A 294 -11.81 5.07 17.06
CA PHE A 294 -12.63 4.11 16.33
C PHE A 294 -12.82 2.76 17.06
N GLY A 295 -12.32 2.62 18.28
CA GLY A 295 -12.44 1.38 19.04
C GLY A 295 -11.75 0.18 18.39
N THR A 296 -10.67 0.42 17.65
CA THR A 296 -9.91 -0.59 16.91
C THR A 296 -8.55 -0.82 17.53
N SER A 297 -7.88 -1.94 17.19
CA SER A 297 -6.51 -2.16 17.62
C SER A 297 -5.52 -1.33 16.80
N PHE A 298 -4.31 -1.14 17.33
CA PHE A 298 -3.22 -0.49 16.59
C PHE A 298 -2.97 -1.15 15.23
N GLU A 299 -2.96 -2.49 15.17
CA GLU A 299 -2.78 -3.23 13.92
C GLU A 299 -3.91 -2.97 12.92
N GLN A 300 -5.17 -3.00 13.38
CA GLN A 300 -6.33 -2.74 12.53
C GLN A 300 -6.29 -1.33 11.93
N THR A 301 -6.00 -0.34 12.76
CA THR A 301 -5.87 1.05 12.34
C THR A 301 -4.70 1.25 11.37
N ALA A 302 -3.52 0.71 11.70
CA ALA A 302 -2.35 0.75 10.84
C ALA A 302 -2.61 0.09 9.47
N HIS A 303 -3.31 -1.04 9.47
CA HIS A 303 -3.72 -1.69 8.23
C HIS A 303 -4.71 -0.84 7.42
N ARG A 304 -5.70 -0.22 8.07
CA ARG A 304 -6.68 0.64 7.40
C ARG A 304 -6.03 1.86 6.74
N LEU A 305 -4.99 2.44 7.34
CA LEU A 305 -4.23 3.55 6.76
C LEU A 305 -3.65 3.21 5.38
N THR A 306 -3.26 1.95 5.12
CA THR A 306 -2.74 1.52 3.82
C THR A 306 -3.80 1.47 2.72
N THR A 307 -5.08 1.58 3.07
CA THR A 307 -6.21 1.42 2.16
C THR A 307 -6.84 2.74 1.71
N LEU A 308 -6.36 3.87 2.20
CA LEU A 308 -6.91 5.19 1.91
C LEU A 308 -6.43 5.74 0.56
N GLN A 309 -6.64 4.95 -0.51
CA GLN A 309 -6.20 5.26 -1.88
C GLN A 309 -7.38 5.32 -2.86
N LYS A 310 -8.57 5.78 -2.41
CA LYS A 310 -9.74 6.01 -3.26
C LYS A 310 -9.42 7.14 -4.25
N PRO A 311 -9.58 6.94 -5.56
CA PRO A 311 -9.27 7.97 -6.58
C PRO A 311 -9.92 9.32 -6.28
N GLY A 312 -9.11 10.39 -6.29
CA GLY A 312 -9.55 11.76 -5.98
C GLY A 312 -9.71 12.07 -4.48
N GLN A 313 -9.48 11.10 -3.60
CA GLN A 313 -9.56 11.25 -2.15
C GLN A 313 -8.39 10.57 -1.44
N GLU A 314 -7.28 10.40 -2.14
CA GLU A 314 -6.10 9.71 -1.65
C GLU A 314 -5.53 10.40 -0.41
N ARG A 315 -4.94 9.60 0.46
CA ARG A 315 -4.18 10.03 1.64
C ARG A 315 -2.72 9.58 1.50
N VAL A 316 -1.93 9.82 2.53
CA VAL A 316 -0.54 9.37 2.53
C VAL A 316 -0.49 7.88 2.19
N PRO A 317 0.22 7.49 1.12
CA PRO A 317 0.40 6.09 0.79
C PRO A 317 1.38 5.46 1.79
N PHE A 318 0.93 4.39 2.44
CA PHE A 318 1.76 3.64 3.37
C PHE A 318 2.05 2.24 2.84
N PHE A 319 3.23 1.73 3.17
CA PHE A 319 3.42 0.30 3.22
C PHE A 319 3.35 -0.22 4.66
N PHE A 320 2.93 -1.46 4.81
CA PHE A 320 2.76 -2.13 6.09
C PHE A 320 3.58 -3.41 6.13
N LEU A 321 4.27 -3.62 7.22
CA LEU A 321 5.04 -4.84 7.49
C LEU A 321 4.68 -5.37 8.89
N ARG A 322 4.56 -6.70 9.01
CA ARG A 322 4.43 -7.38 10.31
C ARG A 322 5.45 -8.49 10.43
N VAL A 323 6.28 -8.41 11.45
CA VAL A 323 7.33 -9.39 11.74
C VAL A 323 7.13 -10.03 13.11
N ASP A 324 7.63 -11.24 13.27
CA ASP A 324 7.78 -11.90 14.57
C ASP A 324 9.15 -11.58 15.20
N PRO A 325 9.43 -12.00 16.47
CA PRO A 325 10.72 -11.76 17.12
C PRO A 325 11.92 -12.39 16.40
N ALA A 326 11.69 -13.43 15.58
CA ALA A 326 12.74 -14.05 14.77
C ALA A 326 13.00 -13.29 13.44
N GLY A 327 12.25 -12.22 13.16
CA GLY A 327 12.38 -11.42 11.95
C GLY A 327 11.61 -11.97 10.74
N ASN A 328 10.81 -13.02 10.91
CA ASN A 328 10.00 -13.56 9.80
C ASN A 328 8.85 -12.60 9.46
N VAL A 329 8.68 -12.33 8.17
CA VAL A 329 7.61 -11.48 7.66
C VAL A 329 6.31 -12.27 7.52
N SER A 330 5.35 -12.00 8.40
CA SER A 330 4.05 -12.69 8.42
C SER A 330 2.95 -11.95 7.61
N LYS A 331 3.09 -10.65 7.41
CA LYS A 331 2.17 -9.83 6.60
C LYS A 331 2.91 -8.64 5.99
N ARG A 332 2.60 -8.35 4.75
CA ARG A 332 3.08 -7.15 4.05
C ARG A 332 2.00 -6.63 3.12
N LEU A 333 1.88 -5.31 3.03
CA LEU A 333 0.99 -4.61 2.12
C LEU A 333 1.77 -3.43 1.55
N ASP A 334 1.79 -3.34 0.24
CA ASP A 334 2.46 -2.25 -0.45
C ASP A 334 1.41 -1.25 -0.95
N GLY A 335 1.48 -0.04 -0.40
CA GLY A 335 0.73 1.12 -0.89
C GLY A 335 1.65 2.28 -1.27
N ALA A 336 2.96 2.18 -0.95
CA ALA A 336 3.96 3.24 -1.13
C ALA A 336 5.11 2.88 -2.09
N GLY A 337 5.04 1.72 -2.77
CA GLY A 337 6.07 1.29 -3.72
C GLY A 337 7.38 0.83 -3.07
N PHE A 338 7.34 0.38 -1.82
CA PHE A 338 8.53 -0.15 -1.14
C PHE A 338 8.88 -1.55 -1.67
N PRO A 339 10.13 -1.78 -2.07
CA PRO A 339 10.56 -3.07 -2.61
C PRO A 339 10.70 -4.11 -1.48
N PHE A 340 9.67 -4.93 -1.27
CA PHE A 340 9.74 -6.03 -0.31
C PHE A 340 10.44 -7.26 -0.88
N ALA A 341 11.26 -7.91 -0.06
CA ALA A 341 11.72 -9.26 -0.39
C ALA A 341 10.54 -10.25 -0.40
N ARG A 342 10.53 -11.15 -1.36
CA ARG A 342 9.48 -12.19 -1.47
C ARG A 342 9.57 -13.20 -0.33
N HIS A 343 10.78 -13.56 0.06
CA HIS A 343 11.12 -14.50 1.12
C HIS A 343 12.24 -13.93 2.00
N GLY A 344 12.38 -14.47 3.20
CA GLY A 344 13.40 -14.06 4.15
C GLY A 344 13.01 -12.86 5.02
N GLY A 345 13.93 -12.41 5.85
CA GLY A 345 13.78 -11.25 6.71
C GLY A 345 14.07 -9.94 5.98
N SER A 346 13.72 -8.84 6.60
CA SER A 346 14.11 -7.49 6.18
C SER A 346 15.50 -7.12 6.73
N CYS A 347 16.01 -5.95 6.33
CA CYS A 347 17.29 -5.46 6.78
C CYS A 347 17.39 -5.36 8.33
N PRO A 348 18.41 -5.91 8.98
CA PRO A 348 18.55 -5.88 10.44
C PRO A 348 18.73 -4.46 11.01
N LEU A 349 19.11 -3.48 10.19
CA LEU A 349 19.22 -2.07 10.59
C LEU A 349 17.87 -1.37 10.68
N TRP A 350 16.79 -1.99 10.21
CA TRP A 350 15.46 -1.43 10.33
C TRP A 350 14.91 -1.59 11.75
N SER A 351 14.49 -0.48 12.36
CA SER A 351 14.06 -0.42 13.76
C SER A 351 12.86 -1.31 14.09
N VAL A 352 12.14 -1.82 13.10
CA VAL A 352 11.05 -2.80 13.34
C VAL A 352 11.52 -4.02 14.13
N HIS A 353 12.78 -4.46 13.93
CA HIS A 353 13.38 -5.58 14.67
C HIS A 353 13.70 -5.23 16.12
N ARG A 354 13.91 -3.94 16.41
CA ARG A 354 14.21 -3.43 17.76
C ARG A 354 12.95 -3.04 18.54
N ALA A 355 11.77 -3.11 17.90
CA ALA A 355 10.51 -2.77 18.57
C ALA A 355 10.21 -3.70 19.76
N PHE A 356 10.76 -4.90 19.77
CA PHE A 356 10.62 -5.87 20.89
C PHE A 356 11.41 -5.48 22.13
N GLU A 357 12.42 -4.62 22.01
CA GLU A 357 13.20 -4.08 23.14
C GLU A 357 12.37 -3.08 23.96
N ARG A 358 11.36 -2.45 23.34
CA ARG A 358 10.45 -1.46 23.92
C ARG A 358 9.01 -1.78 23.59
N PRO A 359 8.43 -2.80 24.20
CA PRO A 359 7.08 -3.26 23.89
C PRO A 359 6.05 -2.14 24.04
N ARG A 360 5.17 -2.00 23.05
CA ARG A 360 4.10 -0.99 22.95
C ARG A 360 4.54 0.46 22.77
N GLU A 361 5.82 0.77 22.75
CA GLU A 361 6.32 2.08 22.40
C GLU A 361 6.38 2.23 20.89
N VAL A 362 5.96 3.38 20.38
CA VAL A 362 6.13 3.71 18.95
C VAL A 362 7.56 4.23 18.76
N ILE A 363 8.35 3.49 18.00
CA ILE A 363 9.69 3.90 17.59
C ILE A 363 9.67 4.43 16.16
N THR A 364 10.47 5.45 15.89
CA THR A 364 10.52 6.16 14.61
C THR A 364 11.91 6.05 13.98
N GLN A 365 11.97 6.05 12.65
CA GLN A 365 13.25 5.99 11.94
C GLN A 365 13.13 6.57 10.53
N TRP A 366 14.12 7.38 10.14
CA TRP A 366 14.36 7.71 8.74
C TRP A 366 15.17 6.60 8.08
N LEU A 367 14.76 6.20 6.90
CA LEU A 367 15.34 5.10 6.14
C LEU A 367 15.81 5.60 4.77
N GLU A 368 16.92 5.03 4.28
CA GLU A 368 17.40 5.24 2.93
C GLU A 368 17.74 3.91 2.27
N LEU A 369 17.12 3.62 1.12
CA LEU A 369 17.42 2.46 0.30
C LEU A 369 18.70 2.65 -0.52
N PRO A 370 19.28 1.58 -1.09
CA PRO A 370 20.50 1.67 -1.90
C PRO A 370 20.38 2.55 -3.16
N ASP A 371 19.16 2.73 -3.69
CA ASP A 371 18.84 3.60 -4.82
C ASP A 371 18.62 5.07 -4.43
N GLY A 372 18.83 5.41 -3.15
CA GLY A 372 18.65 6.76 -2.61
C GLY A 372 17.23 7.14 -2.26
N GLN A 373 16.24 6.25 -2.46
CA GLN A 373 14.88 6.51 -1.99
C GLN A 373 14.83 6.57 -0.47
N ARG A 374 14.12 7.58 0.06
CA ARG A 374 14.00 7.83 1.49
C ARG A 374 12.58 7.62 1.97
N PHE A 375 12.47 7.02 3.16
CA PHE A 375 11.20 6.72 3.80
C PHE A 375 11.23 7.16 5.27
N PHE A 376 10.06 7.45 5.81
CA PHE A 376 9.85 7.62 7.23
C PHE A 376 9.05 6.42 7.77
N SER A 377 9.58 5.75 8.77
CA SER A 377 9.01 4.53 9.36
C SER A 377 8.65 4.74 10.82
N ILE A 378 7.50 4.22 11.22
CA ILE A 378 7.13 3.98 12.61
C ILE A 378 7.00 2.48 12.83
N ALA A 379 7.37 2.01 14.01
CA ALA A 379 7.22 0.61 14.38
C ALA A 379 6.77 0.47 15.84
N ARG A 380 5.95 -0.56 16.12
CA ARG A 380 5.43 -0.86 17.46
C ARG A 380 5.09 -2.32 17.59
N THR A 381 5.29 -2.91 18.78
CA THR A 381 4.80 -4.25 19.06
C THR A 381 3.31 -4.27 19.33
N VAL A 382 2.68 -5.37 18.93
CA VAL A 382 1.29 -5.73 19.22
C VAL A 382 1.24 -7.16 19.74
N THR A 383 0.33 -7.40 20.65
CA THR A 383 0.14 -8.74 21.26
C THR A 383 -1.16 -9.33 20.72
N ALA A 384 -1.12 -10.59 20.30
CA ALA A 384 -2.28 -11.40 19.95
C ALA A 384 -2.41 -12.58 20.92
N GLY A 385 -3.65 -12.97 21.23
CA GLY A 385 -3.92 -14.01 22.21
C GLY A 385 -3.88 -13.50 23.66
N GLY A 386 -3.79 -14.39 24.63
CA GLY A 386 -3.92 -14.08 26.05
C GLY A 386 -5.37 -14.23 26.51
N GLY A 387 -5.80 -13.36 27.43
CA GLY A 387 -7.16 -13.38 28.01
C GLY A 387 -7.23 -14.09 29.37
N ALA A 388 -6.48 -15.16 29.58
CA ALA A 388 -6.38 -15.86 30.85
C ALA A 388 -4.92 -16.03 31.29
N TRP A 389 -4.71 -16.33 32.57
CA TRP A 389 -3.38 -16.67 33.07
C TRP A 389 -2.86 -17.93 32.39
N GLY A 390 -1.62 -17.88 31.87
CA GLY A 390 -1.01 -19.01 31.14
C GLY A 390 -1.48 -19.20 29.70
N ALA A 391 -2.45 -18.41 29.22
CA ALA A 391 -2.87 -18.49 27.83
C ALA A 391 -1.75 -18.02 26.88
N PRO A 392 -1.54 -18.71 25.75
CA PRO A 392 -0.50 -18.35 24.79
C PRO A 392 -0.65 -16.92 24.28
N ARG A 393 0.45 -16.18 24.28
CA ARG A 393 0.55 -14.83 23.70
C ARG A 393 1.57 -14.83 22.61
N VAL A 394 1.26 -14.16 21.52
CA VAL A 394 2.18 -13.98 20.41
C VAL A 394 2.44 -12.49 20.24
N GLU A 395 3.70 -12.08 20.43
CA GLU A 395 4.12 -10.72 20.12
C GLU A 395 4.56 -10.61 18.66
N ARG A 396 4.21 -9.51 18.06
CA ARG A 396 4.60 -9.15 16.69
C ARG A 396 4.93 -7.67 16.65
N ALA A 397 5.87 -7.29 15.81
CA ALA A 397 6.12 -5.89 15.51
C ALA A 397 5.44 -5.51 14.19
N ILE A 398 4.82 -4.35 14.19
CA ILE A 398 4.20 -3.73 13.02
C ILE A 398 5.04 -2.53 12.65
N ALA A 399 5.37 -2.39 11.38
CA ALA A 399 5.89 -1.16 10.82
C ALA A 399 4.92 -0.59 9.79
N LEU A 400 4.74 0.72 9.85
CA LEU A 400 4.16 1.55 8.79
C LEU A 400 5.24 2.50 8.29
N ALA A 401 5.37 2.65 6.98
CA ALA A 401 6.24 3.67 6.45
C ALA A 401 5.66 4.30 5.18
N CYS A 402 6.06 5.54 4.93
CA CYS A 402 5.70 6.30 3.75
C CYS A 402 6.95 6.93 3.14
N ALA A 403 6.86 7.36 1.88
CA ALA A 403 7.92 8.14 1.25
C ALA A 403 8.21 9.41 2.06
N ALA A 404 9.48 9.83 2.07
CA ALA A 404 9.96 10.95 2.90
C ALA A 404 9.21 12.27 2.62
N GLU A 405 8.75 12.47 1.39
CA GLU A 405 7.96 13.65 0.99
C GLU A 405 6.66 13.82 1.79
N HIS A 406 6.06 12.71 2.24
CA HIS A 406 4.83 12.72 3.02
C HIS A 406 5.05 12.81 4.54
N ALA A 407 6.29 12.64 5.00
CA ALA A 407 6.60 12.56 6.43
C ALA A 407 6.16 13.80 7.23
N HIS A 408 6.21 14.99 6.61
CA HIS A 408 5.80 16.25 7.24
C HIS A 408 4.32 16.27 7.69
N ARG A 409 3.47 15.39 7.13
CA ARG A 409 2.06 15.23 7.51
C ARG A 409 1.89 14.41 8.80
N LEU A 410 2.88 13.60 9.18
CA LEU A 410 2.81 12.70 10.32
C LEU A 410 3.27 13.39 11.61
N VAL A 411 2.49 13.24 12.67
CA VAL A 411 2.84 13.73 14.01
C VAL A 411 4.20 13.22 14.48
N TYR A 412 4.52 11.99 14.16
CA TYR A 412 5.77 11.31 14.55
C TYR A 412 7.01 11.94 13.93
N ALA A 413 6.96 12.32 12.65
CA ALA A 413 8.07 12.96 11.98
C ALA A 413 8.26 14.40 12.47
N ARG A 414 7.17 15.11 12.78
CA ARG A 414 7.23 16.46 13.38
C ARG A 414 7.89 16.43 14.75
N ALA A 415 7.57 15.42 15.56
CA ALA A 415 8.15 15.25 16.89
C ALA A 415 9.64 14.87 16.86
N MET A 416 10.05 14.03 15.88
CA MET A 416 11.44 13.59 15.72
C MET A 416 12.33 14.69 15.11
N GLY A 417 11.77 15.50 14.22
CA GLY A 417 12.56 16.44 13.40
C GLY A 417 13.39 15.78 12.29
N PRO A 418 14.16 16.57 11.54
CA PRO A 418 15.07 16.04 10.53
C PRO A 418 16.23 15.29 11.20
N SER A 419 16.55 14.12 10.69
CA SER A 419 17.71 13.33 11.10
C SER A 419 18.29 12.58 9.90
N ASP A 420 19.56 12.20 10.01
CA ASP A 420 20.23 11.41 8.97
C ASP A 420 19.51 10.05 8.81
N PRO A 421 19.18 9.67 7.58
CA PRO A 421 18.49 8.42 7.35
C PRO A 421 19.42 7.23 7.57
N THR A 422 18.89 6.18 8.19
CA THR A 422 19.61 4.91 8.32
C THR A 422 19.69 4.22 6.97
N PRO A 423 20.90 3.87 6.50
CA PRO A 423 21.08 3.18 5.23
C PRO A 423 20.66 1.72 5.36
N ILE A 424 19.47 1.38 4.91
CA ILE A 424 18.94 0.00 4.90
C ILE A 424 19.02 -0.61 3.50
N GLY A 425 18.86 -1.94 3.43
CA GLY A 425 18.61 -2.67 2.20
C GLY A 425 17.27 -3.40 2.29
N VAL A 426 16.85 -4.03 1.19
CA VAL A 426 15.66 -4.90 1.19
C VAL A 426 15.97 -6.21 1.88
N THR A 427 17.02 -6.91 1.43
CA THR A 427 17.67 -8.05 2.08
C THR A 427 19.17 -7.96 1.88
N CYS A 428 19.98 -8.67 2.69
CA CYS A 428 21.42 -8.67 2.53
C CYS A 428 21.89 -9.20 1.18
N ARG A 429 21.18 -10.19 0.61
CA ARG A 429 21.52 -10.81 -0.70
C ARG A 429 21.33 -9.88 -1.89
N LEU A 430 20.52 -8.84 -1.73
CA LEU A 430 20.18 -7.89 -2.80
C LEU A 430 20.74 -6.49 -2.53
N CYS A 431 21.42 -6.33 -1.39
CA CYS A 431 21.97 -5.05 -0.99
C CYS A 431 23.44 -4.96 -1.42
N HIS A 432 23.74 -4.07 -2.34
CA HIS A 432 25.11 -3.85 -2.83
C HIS A 432 25.93 -2.86 -2.00
N ARG A 433 25.47 -2.43 -0.82
CA ARG A 433 26.25 -1.58 0.09
C ARG A 433 27.51 -2.33 0.56
N THR A 434 28.69 -1.81 0.33
CA THR A 434 29.98 -2.50 0.61
C THR A 434 30.37 -2.48 2.09
N GLN A 435 30.06 -1.39 2.80
CA GLN A 435 30.56 -1.15 4.17
C GLN A 435 29.47 -1.40 5.24
N CYS A 436 28.66 -2.43 5.09
CA CYS A 436 27.60 -2.72 6.06
C CYS A 436 28.08 -3.69 7.13
N MET A 437 28.23 -3.22 8.37
CA MET A 437 28.63 -4.04 9.54
C MET A 437 27.55 -5.05 9.98
N ALA A 438 26.28 -4.77 9.66
CA ALA A 438 25.14 -5.63 10.01
C ALA A 438 24.81 -6.67 8.91
N ARG A 439 25.65 -6.82 7.91
CA ARG A 439 25.44 -7.75 6.81
C ARG A 439 25.51 -9.20 7.29
N SER A 440 24.48 -9.99 6.99
CA SER A 440 24.41 -11.42 7.36
C SER A 440 24.68 -12.37 6.19
N ALA A 441 24.63 -11.89 4.94
CA ALA A 441 24.89 -12.70 3.75
C ALA A 441 25.52 -11.87 2.63
N PRO A 442 26.40 -12.44 1.78
CA PRO A 442 26.97 -11.73 0.65
C PRO A 442 25.86 -11.42 -0.39
N PRO A 443 25.99 -10.30 -1.13
CA PRO A 443 25.07 -9.97 -2.20
C PRO A 443 25.28 -10.88 -3.40
N ILE A 444 24.22 -11.19 -4.11
CA ILE A 444 24.28 -11.99 -5.34
C ILE A 444 24.91 -11.15 -6.45
N GLY A 445 25.75 -11.82 -7.28
CA GLY A 445 26.39 -11.19 -8.42
C GLY A 445 27.60 -10.32 -8.07
N ARG A 446 28.06 -10.35 -6.81
CA ARG A 446 29.28 -9.67 -6.41
C ARG A 446 30.35 -10.66 -5.96
N GLU A 447 31.54 -10.55 -6.53
CA GLU A 447 32.67 -11.38 -6.16
C GLU A 447 33.16 -11.04 -4.74
N MET A 448 33.27 -12.05 -3.89
CA MET A 448 33.88 -11.92 -2.57
C MET A 448 35.40 -11.98 -2.69
N LEU A 449 36.08 -11.05 -2.03
CA LEU A 449 37.52 -11.06 -1.89
C LEU A 449 37.89 -11.39 -0.43
N PRO A 450 38.07 -12.68 -0.10
CA PRO A 450 38.63 -13.04 1.23
C PRO A 450 40.09 -12.58 1.32
N ASP A 451 40.41 -11.94 2.42
CA ASP A 451 41.75 -11.47 2.69
C ASP A 451 42.22 -12.01 4.07
N ASP A 452 43.16 -12.92 4.05
CA ASP A 452 43.67 -13.57 5.26
C ASP A 452 44.55 -12.64 6.12
N HIS A 453 45.00 -11.53 5.55
CA HIS A 453 45.88 -10.57 6.21
C HIS A 453 45.16 -9.32 6.73
N ARG A 454 43.91 -9.13 6.27
CA ARG A 454 43.14 -7.93 6.62
C ARG A 454 41.71 -8.32 7.04
N ARG A 455 41.38 -8.06 8.29
CA ARG A 455 40.00 -8.17 8.76
C ARG A 455 39.33 -6.80 8.73
N THR A 456 38.29 -6.67 7.90
CA THR A 456 37.46 -5.46 7.84
C THR A 456 36.37 -5.49 8.89
N ARG A 457 35.75 -4.31 9.19
CA ARG A 457 34.58 -4.24 10.07
C ARG A 457 33.33 -4.85 9.42
N ALA A 458 33.22 -4.77 8.09
CA ALA A 458 32.18 -5.47 7.35
C ALA A 458 32.52 -6.97 7.29
N PRO A 459 31.53 -7.87 7.49
CA PRO A 459 31.78 -9.31 7.52
C PRO A 459 32.33 -9.89 6.21
N PHE A 460 32.11 -9.22 5.09
CA PHE A 460 32.53 -9.67 3.74
C PHE A 460 33.27 -8.54 3.03
N GLY A 461 34.43 -8.84 2.45
CA GLY A 461 35.13 -7.98 1.51
C GLY A 461 34.67 -8.24 0.08
N PHE A 462 34.58 -7.19 -0.73
CA PHE A 462 34.18 -7.26 -2.14
C PHE A 462 35.18 -6.55 -3.02
N ALA A 463 35.28 -6.96 -4.29
CA ALA A 463 35.94 -6.16 -5.30
C ALA A 463 35.20 -4.81 -5.39
N ASP A 464 35.94 -3.71 -5.17
CA ASP A 464 35.44 -2.38 -5.46
C ASP A 464 35.30 -2.27 -6.98
N GLY A 465 34.02 -2.16 -7.46
CA GLY A 465 33.72 -1.93 -8.84
C GLY A 465 33.86 -0.43 -9.17
#